data_f2b2a1c473ace25c6091ed7c84d63235
#
_entry.id   f2b2a1c473ace25c6091ed7c84d63235
#
_cell.length_a   1.000
_cell.length_b   1.000
_cell.length_c   1.000
_cell.angle_alpha   90.00
_cell.angle_beta   90.00
_cell.angle_gamma   90.00
#
_symmetry.space_group_name_H-M   'P 1'
#
loop_
_entity.id
_entity.type
_entity.pdbx_description
1 polymer ?
#
loop_
_entity_poly.entity_id
_entity_poly.type
_entity_poly.pdbx_seq_one_letter_code
_entity_poly.pdbx_strand_id
1 'polypeptide(L)'
;MKQTHLLRNSYRFLIDLVYPNRCPCCNQVIAWDAWICEACQIETALNPDTVCSGCGKPFDDCMCSELLAFDGAMAVNRYEGRARQGILQLKQAENLNFANYTGAVLGERILQKPDWMMADAIVPVPMQRHQWILRGKNPAERIANAISFVTKIPVRTDLLWKKPGGIPQHTLNAEQRRTNVLQFASAGKSLKGYIFILCDDVLTTGSTANYCASLLKQCGAERVYVATATTTTKIKA
;
A
#
# COMPACT_ATOMS: atom_id res chain seq x y z
N MET A 1 22.71 -28.06 3.75
CA MET A 1 21.66 -26.99 3.75
C MET A 1 20.83 -26.88 5.05
N LYS A 2 20.65 -27.92 5.86
CA LYS A 2 19.88 -27.85 7.15
C LYS A 2 20.58 -27.09 8.30
N GLN A 3 21.92 -27.10 8.35
CA GLN A 3 22.68 -26.45 9.43
C GLN A 3 22.64 -24.91 9.39
N THR A 4 22.54 -24.29 8.19
CA THR A 4 22.48 -22.83 8.06
C THR A 4 21.14 -22.24 8.52
N HIS A 5 20.05 -23.02 8.47
CA HIS A 5 18.74 -22.61 8.99
C HIS A 5 18.69 -22.61 10.51
N LEU A 6 19.30 -23.60 11.18
CA LEU A 6 19.33 -23.67 12.64
C LEU A 6 20.12 -22.51 13.26
N LEU A 7 21.32 -22.22 12.75
CA LEU A 7 22.17 -21.13 13.24
C LEU A 7 21.52 -19.76 13.03
N ARG A 8 20.81 -19.57 11.89
CA ARG A 8 20.06 -18.33 11.61
C ARG A 8 18.87 -18.13 12.55
N ASN A 9 18.20 -19.20 12.92
CA ASN A 9 17.08 -19.15 13.88
C ASN A 9 17.57 -18.90 15.31
N SER A 10 18.69 -19.51 15.74
CA SER A 10 19.27 -19.30 17.07
C SER A 10 19.78 -17.85 17.24
N TYR A 11 20.40 -17.27 16.22
CA TYR A 11 20.85 -15.87 16.24
C TYR A 11 19.67 -14.91 16.31
N ARG A 12 18.60 -15.16 15.54
CA ARG A 12 17.38 -14.35 15.60
C ARG A 12 16.69 -14.43 16.95
N PHE A 13 16.63 -15.60 17.55
CA PHE A 13 16.08 -15.79 18.90
C PHE A 13 16.85 -14.98 19.96
N LEU A 14 18.19 -14.94 19.90
CA LEU A 14 19.00 -14.14 20.79
C LEU A 14 18.79 -12.63 20.58
N ILE A 15 18.61 -12.18 19.34
CA ILE A 15 18.27 -10.78 19.07
C ILE A 15 16.88 -10.45 19.61
N ASP A 16 15.90 -11.35 19.44
CA ASP A 16 14.52 -11.15 19.89
C ASP A 16 14.44 -11.08 21.43
N LEU A 17 15.39 -11.69 22.14
CA LEU A 17 15.50 -11.59 23.60
C LEU A 17 15.88 -10.18 24.07
N VAL A 18 16.69 -9.44 23.27
CA VAL A 18 17.15 -8.10 23.60
C VAL A 18 16.27 -7.03 22.92
N TYR A 19 15.83 -7.32 21.69
CA TYR A 19 14.95 -6.47 20.87
C TYR A 19 13.74 -7.27 20.42
N PRO A 20 12.76 -7.48 21.31
CA PRO A 20 11.61 -8.34 21.02
C PRO A 20 10.80 -7.78 19.84
N ASN A 21 10.37 -8.70 18.95
CA ASN A 21 9.48 -8.35 17.87
C ASN A 21 8.16 -7.81 18.43
N ARG A 22 7.70 -6.67 17.90
CA ARG A 22 6.51 -6.00 18.40
C ARG A 22 5.48 -5.79 17.31
N CYS A 23 4.22 -5.95 17.69
CA CYS A 23 3.08 -5.65 16.83
C CYS A 23 3.06 -4.15 16.48
N PRO A 24 3.08 -3.77 15.19
CA PRO A 24 3.08 -2.36 14.78
C PRO A 24 1.78 -1.62 15.12
N CYS A 25 0.72 -2.34 15.48
CA CYS A 25 -0.59 -1.79 15.76
C CYS A 25 -0.83 -1.51 17.26
N CYS A 26 -0.36 -2.39 18.16
CA CYS A 26 -0.62 -2.28 19.61
C CYS A 26 0.65 -2.32 20.47
N ASN A 27 1.82 -2.48 19.86
CA ASN A 27 3.14 -2.55 20.50
C ASN A 27 3.35 -3.77 21.45
N GLN A 28 2.43 -4.73 21.48
CA GLN A 28 2.62 -5.99 22.22
C GLN A 28 3.75 -6.81 21.60
N VAL A 29 4.50 -7.52 22.45
CA VAL A 29 5.48 -8.50 22.00
C VAL A 29 4.76 -9.63 21.28
N ILE A 30 5.26 -9.99 20.11
CA ILE A 30 4.73 -11.06 19.25
C ILE A 30 5.85 -12.05 18.92
N ALA A 31 5.50 -13.22 18.40
CA ALA A 31 6.48 -14.19 17.95
C ALA A 31 7.45 -13.55 16.94
N TRP A 32 8.71 -13.99 16.97
CA TRP A 32 9.81 -13.42 16.16
C TRP A 32 9.56 -13.48 14.66
N ASP A 33 8.71 -14.37 14.19
CA ASP A 33 8.30 -14.58 12.79
C ASP A 33 6.91 -14.02 12.46
N ALA A 34 6.18 -13.50 13.47
CA ALA A 34 4.89 -12.86 13.26
C ALA A 34 5.05 -11.39 12.80
N TRP A 35 4.14 -10.93 11.98
CA TRP A 35 4.10 -9.53 11.55
C TRP A 35 3.14 -8.67 12.35
N ILE A 36 2.06 -9.27 12.86
CA ILE A 36 1.00 -8.60 13.61
C ILE A 36 0.39 -9.60 14.59
N CYS A 37 -0.10 -9.17 15.75
CA CYS A 37 -0.79 -10.08 16.66
C CYS A 37 -2.20 -10.41 16.16
N GLU A 38 -2.70 -11.58 16.53
CA GLU A 38 -4.02 -12.07 16.11
C GLU A 38 -5.16 -11.11 16.44
N ALA A 39 -5.15 -10.54 17.65
CA ALA A 39 -6.16 -9.57 18.06
C ALA A 39 -6.22 -8.34 17.13
N CYS A 40 -5.05 -7.81 16.73
CA CYS A 40 -5.00 -6.69 15.80
C CYS A 40 -5.40 -7.12 14.38
N GLN A 41 -5.06 -8.33 13.97
CA GLN A 41 -5.46 -8.85 12.66
C GLN A 41 -6.99 -8.92 12.55
N ILE A 42 -7.66 -9.46 13.56
CA ILE A 42 -9.14 -9.56 13.60
C ILE A 42 -9.78 -8.17 13.66
N GLU A 43 -9.30 -7.30 14.55
CA GLU A 43 -9.89 -5.97 14.77
C GLU A 43 -9.78 -5.05 13.56
N THR A 44 -8.66 -5.12 12.81
CA THR A 44 -8.38 -4.16 11.74
C THR A 44 -8.84 -4.63 10.37
N ALA A 45 -9.10 -5.92 10.19
CA ALA A 45 -9.43 -6.51 8.90
C ALA A 45 -10.75 -5.95 8.33
N LEU A 46 -10.71 -5.59 7.05
CA LEU A 46 -11.91 -5.36 6.26
C LEU A 46 -12.45 -6.71 5.78
N ASN A 47 -13.75 -6.93 6.00
CA ASN A 47 -14.42 -8.04 5.34
C ASN A 47 -14.49 -7.75 3.82
N PRO A 48 -13.86 -8.58 2.96
CA PRO A 48 -13.87 -8.38 1.51
C PRO A 48 -15.27 -8.28 0.92
N ASP A 49 -16.24 -8.98 1.48
CA ASP A 49 -17.64 -9.03 1.00
C ASP A 49 -18.40 -7.71 1.24
N THR A 50 -17.86 -6.83 2.10
CA THR A 50 -18.45 -5.51 2.38
C THR A 50 -17.75 -4.38 1.63
N VAL A 51 -16.81 -4.70 0.74
CA VAL A 51 -15.97 -3.72 0.03
C VAL A 51 -16.29 -3.73 -1.46
N CYS A 52 -16.52 -2.54 -2.01
CA CYS A 52 -16.72 -2.36 -3.45
C CYS A 52 -15.44 -2.68 -4.23
N SER A 53 -15.50 -3.65 -5.13
CA SER A 53 -14.37 -4.06 -5.98
C SER A 53 -13.93 -2.97 -6.98
N GLY A 54 -14.82 -2.02 -7.31
CA GLY A 54 -14.50 -0.91 -8.20
C GLY A 54 -13.62 0.15 -7.53
N CYS A 55 -13.96 0.58 -6.32
CA CYS A 55 -13.25 1.68 -5.66
C CYS A 55 -12.49 1.30 -4.39
N GLY A 56 -12.56 0.04 -3.92
CA GLY A 56 -11.83 -0.43 -2.74
C GLY A 56 -12.33 0.12 -1.39
N LYS A 57 -13.50 0.76 -1.37
CA LYS A 57 -14.13 1.28 -0.16
C LYS A 57 -15.28 0.41 0.31
N PRO A 58 -15.64 0.45 1.61
CA PRO A 58 -16.89 -0.12 2.08
C PRO A 58 -18.07 0.37 1.23
N PHE A 59 -19.10 -0.45 1.04
CA PHE A 59 -20.25 -0.10 0.18
C PHE A 59 -20.93 1.20 0.63
N ASP A 60 -21.04 1.46 1.94
CA ASP A 60 -21.61 2.69 2.49
C ASP A 60 -20.82 3.95 2.12
N ASP A 61 -19.55 3.80 1.77
CA ASP A 61 -18.62 4.87 1.43
C ASP A 61 -18.21 4.82 -0.05
N CYS A 62 -18.89 4.03 -0.86
CA CYS A 62 -18.57 3.82 -2.26
C CYS A 62 -18.50 5.14 -3.03
N MET A 63 -17.45 5.29 -3.86
CA MET A 63 -17.21 6.48 -4.67
C MET A 63 -17.25 6.19 -6.18
N CYS A 64 -17.85 5.08 -6.60
CA CYS A 64 -17.96 4.70 -8.02
C CYS A 64 -18.90 5.60 -8.82
N SER A 65 -19.66 6.51 -8.18
CA SER A 65 -20.37 7.59 -8.86
C SER A 65 -19.41 8.64 -9.46
N GLU A 66 -18.19 8.72 -8.99
CA GLU A 66 -17.14 9.54 -9.57
C GLU A 66 -16.47 8.78 -10.73
N LEU A 67 -15.98 9.54 -11.73
CA LEU A 67 -15.25 8.95 -12.85
C LEU A 67 -13.85 8.52 -12.37
N LEU A 68 -13.63 7.21 -12.25
CA LEU A 68 -12.37 6.64 -11.80
C LEU A 68 -11.52 6.23 -13.02
N ALA A 69 -10.24 6.58 -13.00
CA ALA A 69 -9.28 6.19 -14.02
C ALA A 69 -8.70 4.78 -13.80
N PHE A 70 -8.88 4.21 -12.62
CA PHE A 70 -8.48 2.83 -12.33
C PHE A 70 -9.66 1.86 -12.50
N ASP A 71 -9.34 0.62 -12.83
CA ASP A 71 -10.31 -0.42 -13.24
C ASP A 71 -10.80 -1.30 -12.07
N GLY A 72 -10.23 -1.11 -10.88
CA GLY A 72 -10.63 -1.81 -9.67
C GLY A 72 -9.68 -1.49 -8.52
N ALA A 73 -10.16 -1.67 -7.29
CA ALA A 73 -9.34 -1.43 -6.11
C ALA A 73 -9.60 -2.43 -5.00
N MET A 74 -8.59 -2.64 -4.13
CA MET A 74 -8.70 -3.42 -2.91
C MET A 74 -7.92 -2.77 -1.76
N ALA A 75 -8.42 -2.96 -0.54
CA ALA A 75 -7.75 -2.58 0.69
C ALA A 75 -7.82 -3.72 1.71
N VAL A 76 -6.84 -3.77 2.64
CA VAL A 76 -6.80 -4.82 3.69
C VAL A 76 -7.53 -4.37 4.94
N ASN A 77 -7.31 -3.13 5.38
CA ASN A 77 -7.77 -2.64 6.68
C ASN A 77 -8.50 -1.30 6.56
N ARG A 78 -9.29 -0.94 7.58
CA ARG A 78 -9.79 0.42 7.77
C ARG A 78 -8.68 1.30 8.34
N TYR A 79 -8.57 2.54 7.83
CA TYR A 79 -7.61 3.53 8.37
C TYR A 79 -8.13 4.17 9.66
N GLU A 80 -8.28 3.38 10.70
CA GLU A 80 -8.72 3.82 12.02
C GLU A 80 -8.05 3.00 13.12
N GLY A 81 -8.16 3.43 14.38
CA GLY A 81 -7.69 2.70 15.54
C GLY A 81 -6.27 2.14 15.38
N ARG A 82 -6.15 0.85 15.55
CA ARG A 82 -4.89 0.10 15.52
C ARG A 82 -4.25 0.04 14.12
N ALA A 83 -5.04 -0.04 13.05
CA ALA A 83 -4.49 -0.01 11.69
C ALA A 83 -3.84 1.35 11.36
N ARG A 84 -4.41 2.46 11.87
CA ARG A 84 -3.82 3.78 11.77
C ARG A 84 -2.44 3.83 12.45
N GLN A 85 -2.29 3.19 13.62
CA GLN A 85 -0.97 3.09 14.29
C GLN A 85 0.03 2.31 13.44
N GLY A 86 -0.38 1.18 12.84
CA GLY A 86 0.46 0.40 11.93
C GLY A 86 0.99 1.25 10.75
N ILE A 87 0.14 2.09 10.14
CA ILE A 87 0.55 3.02 9.08
C ILE A 87 1.51 4.10 9.60
N LEU A 88 1.30 4.62 10.81
CA LEU A 88 2.20 5.63 11.40
C LEU A 88 3.58 5.05 11.66
N GLN A 89 3.67 3.86 12.25
CA GLN A 89 4.93 3.13 12.45
C GLN A 89 5.64 2.85 11.12
N LEU A 90 4.89 2.43 10.10
CA LEU A 90 5.44 2.23 8.76
C LEU A 90 5.99 3.53 8.14
N LYS A 91 5.31 4.66 8.34
CA LYS A 91 5.75 5.98 7.85
C LYS A 91 6.99 6.50 8.57
N GLN A 92 7.18 6.15 9.82
CA GLN A 92 8.38 6.47 10.59
C GLN A 92 9.55 5.50 10.29
N ALA A 93 9.29 4.46 9.50
CA ALA A 93 10.23 3.37 9.17
C ALA A 93 10.76 2.60 10.41
N GLU A 94 10.07 2.70 11.54
CA GLU A 94 10.43 2.03 12.79
C GLU A 94 10.10 0.54 12.74
N ASN A 95 8.93 0.20 12.15
CA ASN A 95 8.48 -1.18 12.06
C ASN A 95 7.86 -1.47 10.68
N LEU A 96 8.48 -2.38 9.93
CA LEU A 96 8.04 -2.76 8.58
C LEU A 96 7.02 -3.91 8.58
N ASN A 97 6.71 -4.48 9.74
CA ASN A 97 5.82 -5.65 9.83
C ASN A 97 4.42 -5.36 9.28
N PHE A 98 3.93 -4.11 9.42
CA PHE A 98 2.63 -3.75 8.85
C PHE A 98 2.63 -3.80 7.32
N ALA A 99 3.72 -3.40 6.67
CA ALA A 99 3.85 -3.54 5.21
C ALA A 99 3.94 -5.02 4.79
N ASN A 100 4.69 -5.83 5.54
CA ASN A 100 4.81 -7.27 5.27
C ASN A 100 3.46 -7.96 5.41
N TYR A 101 2.73 -7.70 6.50
CA TYR A 101 1.39 -8.23 6.74
C TYR A 101 0.40 -7.84 5.63
N THR A 102 0.25 -6.53 5.40
CA THR A 102 -0.73 -6.03 4.43
C THR A 102 -0.37 -6.42 2.99
N GLY A 103 0.93 -6.42 2.66
CA GLY A 103 1.42 -6.86 1.36
C GLY A 103 1.21 -8.36 1.12
N ALA A 104 1.39 -9.21 2.15
CA ALA A 104 1.10 -10.64 2.04
C ALA A 104 -0.39 -10.89 1.81
N VAL A 105 -1.27 -10.26 2.61
CA VAL A 105 -2.72 -10.38 2.44
C VAL A 105 -3.18 -9.88 1.06
N LEU A 106 -2.64 -8.75 0.58
CA LEU A 106 -2.91 -8.26 -0.77
C LEU A 106 -2.42 -9.25 -1.83
N GLY A 107 -1.22 -9.78 -1.66
CA GLY A 107 -0.65 -10.77 -2.58
C GLY A 107 -1.51 -12.03 -2.69
N GLU A 108 -1.96 -12.58 -1.56
CA GLU A 108 -2.86 -13.73 -1.53
C GLU A 108 -4.21 -13.45 -2.21
N ARG A 109 -4.79 -12.25 -2.00
CA ARG A 109 -6.03 -11.83 -2.67
C ARG A 109 -5.83 -11.64 -4.18
N ILE A 110 -4.67 -11.15 -4.61
CA ILE A 110 -4.31 -10.96 -6.02
C ILE A 110 -4.18 -12.32 -6.71
N LEU A 111 -3.55 -13.32 -6.07
CA LEU A 111 -3.42 -14.68 -6.61
C LEU A 111 -4.79 -15.32 -6.93
N GLN A 112 -5.86 -14.90 -6.24
CA GLN A 112 -7.22 -15.38 -6.46
C GLN A 112 -7.98 -14.64 -7.57
N LYS A 113 -7.36 -13.59 -8.17
CA LYS A 113 -7.99 -12.75 -9.20
C LYS A 113 -7.22 -12.85 -10.53
N PRO A 114 -7.68 -13.65 -11.51
CA PRO A 114 -6.97 -13.85 -12.77
C PRO A 114 -6.62 -12.54 -13.49
N ASP A 115 -7.54 -11.56 -13.53
CA ASP A 115 -7.31 -10.27 -14.18
C ASP A 115 -6.14 -9.48 -13.53
N TRP A 116 -6.00 -9.56 -12.20
CA TRP A 116 -4.93 -8.89 -11.46
C TRP A 116 -3.60 -9.61 -11.64
N MET A 117 -3.63 -10.94 -11.78
CA MET A 117 -2.42 -11.75 -12.02
C MET A 117 -1.83 -11.53 -13.41
N MET A 118 -2.57 -10.94 -14.34
CA MET A 118 -2.06 -10.52 -15.65
C MET A 118 -1.26 -9.21 -15.58
N ALA A 119 -1.10 -8.61 -14.41
CA ALA A 119 -0.36 -7.37 -14.28
C ALA A 119 1.14 -7.57 -14.59
N ASP A 120 1.68 -6.71 -15.43
CA ASP A 120 3.08 -6.70 -15.83
C ASP A 120 4.00 -6.14 -14.73
N ALA A 121 3.47 -5.26 -13.88
CA ALA A 121 4.22 -4.72 -12.76
C ALA A 121 3.33 -4.10 -11.67
N ILE A 122 3.92 -4.04 -10.47
CA ILE A 122 3.40 -3.26 -9.33
C ILE A 122 4.12 -1.91 -9.31
N VAL A 123 3.35 -0.82 -9.32
CA VAL A 123 3.87 0.55 -9.37
C VAL A 123 3.54 1.24 -8.05
N PRO A 124 4.52 1.47 -7.16
CA PRO A 124 4.26 2.20 -5.93
C PRO A 124 4.02 3.68 -6.22
N VAL A 125 3.03 4.27 -5.55
CA VAL A 125 2.80 5.72 -5.59
C VAL A 125 4.05 6.42 -5.06
N PRO A 126 4.65 7.35 -5.83
CA PRO A 126 5.90 7.99 -5.44
C PRO A 126 5.69 9.02 -4.32
N MET A 127 6.65 9.06 -3.40
CA MET A 127 6.69 10.09 -2.36
C MET A 127 7.61 11.26 -2.75
N GLN A 128 7.48 12.40 -2.06
CA GLN A 128 8.36 13.54 -2.30
C GLN A 128 9.80 13.25 -1.87
N ARG A 129 10.77 13.80 -2.62
CA ARG A 129 12.21 13.58 -2.36
C ARG A 129 12.63 13.98 -0.94
N HIS A 130 12.12 15.10 -0.40
CA HIS A 130 12.43 15.51 0.97
C HIS A 130 11.88 14.50 2.02
N GLN A 131 10.70 13.93 1.78
CA GLN A 131 10.15 12.90 2.65
C GLN A 131 10.96 11.60 2.57
N TRP A 132 11.50 11.28 1.38
CA TRP A 132 12.40 10.16 1.19
C TRP A 132 13.71 10.35 1.99
N ILE A 133 14.29 11.56 1.97
CA ILE A 133 15.49 11.90 2.74
C ILE A 133 15.22 11.76 4.25
N LEU A 134 14.08 12.24 4.73
CA LEU A 134 13.71 12.20 6.16
C LEU A 134 13.35 10.78 6.64
N ARG A 135 12.65 9.99 5.81
CA ARG A 135 12.11 8.68 6.18
C ARG A 135 12.98 7.51 5.69
N GLY A 136 13.88 7.75 4.75
CA GLY A 136 14.74 6.74 4.15
C GLY A 136 14.02 5.70 3.27
N LYS A 137 12.68 5.65 3.28
CA LYS A 137 11.91 4.60 2.60
C LYS A 137 10.50 5.07 2.25
N ASN A 138 9.99 4.62 1.08
CA ASN A 138 8.62 4.84 0.66
C ASN A 138 7.70 3.73 1.23
N PRO A 139 6.68 4.05 2.06
CA PRO A 139 5.73 3.06 2.56
C PRO A 139 5.03 2.24 1.47
N ALA A 140 4.59 2.90 0.40
CA ALA A 140 3.95 2.23 -0.74
C ALA A 140 4.88 1.22 -1.42
N GLU A 141 6.17 1.55 -1.55
CA GLU A 141 7.19 0.66 -2.11
C GLU A 141 7.44 -0.57 -1.22
N ARG A 142 7.38 -0.39 0.11
CA ARG A 142 7.49 -1.52 1.05
C ARG A 142 6.35 -2.50 0.90
N ILE A 143 5.12 -2.00 0.77
CA ILE A 143 3.93 -2.83 0.54
C ILE A 143 4.03 -3.50 -0.83
N ALA A 144 4.41 -2.76 -1.88
CA ALA A 144 4.60 -3.28 -3.23
C ALA A 144 5.62 -4.45 -3.27
N ASN A 145 6.74 -4.31 -2.56
CA ASN A 145 7.75 -5.38 -2.47
C ASN A 145 7.21 -6.63 -1.74
N ALA A 146 6.39 -6.44 -0.70
CA ALA A 146 5.76 -7.56 -0.01
C ALA A 146 4.71 -8.26 -0.90
N ILE A 147 3.92 -7.52 -1.68
CA ILE A 147 3.02 -8.10 -2.71
C ILE A 147 3.84 -8.88 -3.75
N SER A 148 4.90 -8.27 -4.27
CA SER A 148 5.80 -8.89 -5.27
C SER A 148 6.43 -10.19 -4.75
N PHE A 149 6.78 -10.25 -3.47
CA PHE A 149 7.32 -11.46 -2.87
C PHE A 149 6.35 -12.65 -2.96
N VAL A 150 5.03 -12.39 -2.79
CA VAL A 150 3.98 -13.41 -2.87
C VAL A 150 3.61 -13.73 -4.32
N THR A 151 3.31 -12.70 -5.12
CA THR A 151 2.75 -12.84 -6.48
C THR A 151 3.80 -13.10 -7.55
N LYS A 152 5.07 -12.76 -7.29
CA LYS A 152 6.18 -12.71 -8.24
C LYS A 152 6.01 -11.64 -9.35
N ILE A 153 5.01 -10.77 -9.28
CA ILE A 153 4.88 -9.63 -10.18
C ILE A 153 5.99 -8.61 -9.83
N PRO A 154 6.79 -8.13 -10.80
CA PRO A 154 7.90 -7.23 -10.52
C PRO A 154 7.46 -5.84 -10.07
N VAL A 155 8.26 -5.18 -9.22
CA VAL A 155 8.03 -3.78 -8.83
C VAL A 155 8.76 -2.84 -9.78
N ARG A 156 8.07 -1.79 -10.25
CA ARG A 156 8.61 -0.74 -11.13
C ARG A 156 8.45 0.63 -10.47
N THR A 157 9.57 1.24 -10.08
CA THR A 157 9.61 2.56 -9.42
C THR A 157 9.95 3.70 -10.39
N ASP A 158 10.22 3.38 -11.65
CA ASP A 158 10.67 4.29 -12.69
C ASP A 158 9.55 4.82 -13.60
N LEU A 159 8.30 4.39 -13.40
CA LEU A 159 7.17 4.79 -14.25
C LEU A 159 6.48 6.07 -13.80
N LEU A 160 6.49 6.34 -12.51
CA LEU A 160 5.90 7.54 -11.92
C LEU A 160 6.91 8.21 -10.98
N TRP A 161 6.89 9.54 -10.95
CA TRP A 161 7.63 10.33 -9.95
C TRP A 161 6.84 11.53 -9.49
N LYS A 162 7.23 12.11 -8.37
CA LYS A 162 6.64 13.31 -7.82
C LYS A 162 7.57 14.50 -8.11
N LYS A 163 7.03 15.54 -8.74
CA LYS A 163 7.77 16.77 -9.06
C LYS A 163 8.24 17.49 -7.79
N PRO A 164 9.42 18.11 -7.79
CA PRO A 164 9.87 18.95 -6.67
C PRO A 164 8.92 20.14 -6.42
N GLY A 165 8.79 20.60 -5.17
CA GLY A 165 8.15 21.88 -4.84
C GLY A 165 6.68 21.85 -4.42
N GLY A 166 6.10 20.68 -4.11
CA GLY A 166 4.72 20.61 -3.64
C GLY A 166 4.56 20.75 -2.11
N ILE A 167 3.42 21.32 -1.69
CA ILE A 167 3.04 21.46 -0.28
C ILE A 167 2.72 20.09 0.34
N PRO A 168 3.13 19.82 1.59
CA PRO A 168 2.81 18.55 2.26
C PRO A 168 1.29 18.31 2.39
N GLN A 169 0.82 17.10 2.04
CA GLN A 169 -0.63 16.78 1.99
C GLN A 169 -1.35 16.90 3.36
N HIS A 170 -0.64 16.76 4.46
CA HIS A 170 -1.24 16.87 5.80
C HIS A 170 -1.61 18.29 6.22
N THR A 171 -1.11 19.33 5.49
CA THR A 171 -1.43 20.73 5.72
C THR A 171 -2.53 21.24 4.79
N LEU A 172 -3.09 20.40 3.91
CA LEU A 172 -4.01 20.80 2.85
C LEU A 172 -5.46 20.42 3.18
N ASN A 173 -6.40 21.34 2.87
CA ASN A 173 -7.84 21.05 2.83
C ASN A 173 -8.20 20.17 1.61
N ALA A 174 -9.48 19.75 1.50
CA ALA A 174 -9.94 18.85 0.43
C ALA A 174 -9.73 19.41 -0.99
N GLU A 175 -9.91 20.72 -1.18
CA GLU A 175 -9.74 21.40 -2.46
C GLU A 175 -8.27 21.55 -2.85
N GLN A 176 -7.42 21.89 -1.89
CA GLN A 176 -5.97 21.94 -2.06
C GLN A 176 -5.36 20.56 -2.33
N ARG A 177 -5.94 19.47 -1.83
CA ARG A 177 -5.53 18.10 -2.16
C ARG A 177 -5.79 17.77 -3.63
N ARG A 178 -6.86 18.26 -4.24
CA ARG A 178 -7.15 18.09 -5.67
C ARG A 178 -6.11 18.75 -6.55
N THR A 179 -5.66 19.97 -6.21
CA THR A 179 -4.61 20.69 -6.94
C THR A 179 -3.21 20.14 -6.69
N ASN A 180 -2.93 19.59 -5.52
CA ASN A 180 -1.64 19.01 -5.17
C ASN A 180 -1.34 17.69 -5.94
N VAL A 181 -2.36 17.08 -6.52
CA VAL A 181 -2.24 15.88 -7.35
C VAL A 181 -1.47 16.14 -8.65
N LEU A 182 -1.48 17.37 -9.17
CA LEU A 182 -0.72 17.78 -10.38
C LEU A 182 0.81 17.66 -10.24
N GLN A 183 1.32 17.31 -9.05
CA GLN A 183 2.75 17.11 -8.79
C GLN A 183 3.31 15.76 -9.28
N PHE A 184 2.46 14.81 -9.64
CA PHE A 184 2.92 13.56 -10.22
C PHE A 184 3.19 13.71 -11.73
N ALA A 185 4.12 12.92 -12.23
CA ALA A 185 4.44 12.83 -13.65
C ALA A 185 4.76 11.37 -14.00
N SER A 186 4.55 11.03 -15.27
CA SER A 186 4.89 9.72 -15.83
C SER A 186 6.16 9.80 -16.67
N ALA A 187 6.83 8.65 -16.86
CA ALA A 187 8.07 8.56 -17.66
C ALA A 187 7.91 8.87 -19.16
N GLY A 188 6.69 9.17 -19.64
CA GLY A 188 6.43 9.43 -21.05
C GLY A 188 6.71 8.26 -21.99
N LYS A 189 7.06 7.08 -21.45
CA LYS A 189 7.27 5.86 -22.23
C LYS A 189 5.93 5.30 -22.68
N SER A 190 5.89 4.69 -23.87
CA SER A 190 4.71 3.96 -24.32
C SER A 190 4.46 2.76 -23.41
N LEU A 191 3.26 2.68 -22.83
CA LEU A 191 2.80 1.59 -21.97
C LEU A 191 1.63 0.82 -22.61
N LYS A 192 1.56 0.83 -23.96
CA LYS A 192 0.46 0.24 -24.72
C LYS A 192 0.34 -1.26 -24.42
N GLY A 193 -0.86 -1.65 -23.98
CA GLY A 193 -1.19 -3.05 -23.68
C GLY A 193 -0.71 -3.55 -22.32
N TYR A 194 -0.03 -2.72 -21.53
CA TYR A 194 0.41 -3.12 -20.19
C TYR A 194 -0.68 -2.97 -19.14
N ILE A 195 -0.67 -3.88 -18.17
CA ILE A 195 -1.57 -3.89 -17.01
C ILE A 195 -0.72 -3.63 -15.76
N PHE A 196 -1.17 -2.72 -14.88
CA PHE A 196 -0.44 -2.34 -13.68
C PHE A 196 -1.28 -2.48 -12.43
N ILE A 197 -0.60 -2.80 -11.31
CA ILE A 197 -1.15 -2.66 -9.96
C ILE A 197 -0.48 -1.45 -9.31
N LEU A 198 -1.22 -0.35 -9.16
CA LEU A 198 -0.78 0.82 -8.42
C LEU A 198 -0.88 0.53 -6.92
N CYS A 199 0.20 0.71 -6.17
CA CYS A 199 0.26 0.42 -4.74
C CYS A 199 0.40 1.70 -3.92
N ASP A 200 -0.43 1.87 -2.87
CA ASP A 200 -0.33 2.98 -1.91
C ASP A 200 -0.54 2.50 -0.46
N ASP A 201 -0.23 3.33 0.53
CA ASP A 201 -0.43 3.00 1.94
C ASP A 201 -1.88 3.25 2.39
N VAL A 202 -2.50 4.33 1.95
CA VAL A 202 -3.86 4.73 2.37
C VAL A 202 -4.70 5.24 1.20
N LEU A 203 -5.79 4.58 0.93
CA LEU A 203 -6.82 5.08 0.00
C LEU A 203 -7.79 6.01 0.76
N THR A 204 -7.59 7.32 0.62
CA THR A 204 -8.45 8.33 1.24
C THR A 204 -9.64 8.70 0.33
N THR A 205 -9.56 9.80 -0.38
CA THR A 205 -10.51 10.23 -1.41
C THR A 205 -10.28 9.54 -2.76
N GLY A 206 -9.24 8.73 -2.89
CA GLY A 206 -8.84 8.16 -4.17
C GLY A 206 -8.16 9.12 -5.13
N SER A 207 -8.12 10.43 -4.84
CA SER A 207 -7.59 11.44 -5.78
C SER A 207 -6.16 11.15 -6.24
N THR A 208 -5.26 10.74 -5.33
CA THR A 208 -3.88 10.38 -5.69
C THR A 208 -3.85 9.15 -6.59
N ALA A 209 -4.55 8.08 -6.21
CA ALA A 209 -4.62 6.84 -6.99
C ALA A 209 -5.24 7.10 -8.37
N ASN A 210 -6.33 7.87 -8.42
CA ASN A 210 -7.02 8.22 -9.67
C ASN A 210 -6.11 9.00 -10.62
N TYR A 211 -5.38 9.98 -10.11
CA TYR A 211 -4.45 10.77 -10.94
C TYR A 211 -3.25 9.94 -11.40
N CYS A 212 -2.63 9.16 -10.53
CA CYS A 212 -1.53 8.26 -10.93
C CYS A 212 -2.00 7.25 -11.97
N ALA A 213 -3.21 6.68 -11.81
CA ALA A 213 -3.81 5.79 -12.78
C ALA A 213 -4.06 6.51 -14.12
N SER A 214 -4.58 7.76 -14.10
CA SER A 214 -4.79 8.53 -15.33
C SER A 214 -3.48 8.79 -16.08
N LEU A 215 -2.37 9.06 -15.38
CA LEU A 215 -1.06 9.22 -16.00
C LEU A 215 -0.58 7.94 -16.71
N LEU A 216 -0.75 6.77 -16.07
CA LEU A 216 -0.41 5.49 -16.68
C LEU A 216 -1.30 5.20 -17.91
N LYS A 217 -2.61 5.46 -17.80
CA LYS A 217 -3.57 5.34 -18.92
C LYS A 217 -3.25 6.29 -20.08
N GLN A 218 -2.85 7.54 -19.82
CA GLN A 218 -2.40 8.49 -20.83
C GLN A 218 -1.14 8.02 -21.57
N CYS A 219 -0.29 7.22 -20.93
CA CYS A 219 0.85 6.57 -21.56
C CYS A 219 0.46 5.28 -22.32
N GLY A 220 -0.82 4.89 -22.32
CA GLY A 220 -1.32 3.73 -23.05
C GLY A 220 -1.57 2.47 -22.22
N ALA A 221 -1.47 2.51 -20.90
CA ALA A 221 -1.78 1.36 -20.05
C ALA A 221 -3.21 0.87 -20.33
N GLU A 222 -3.36 -0.45 -20.52
CA GLU A 222 -4.66 -1.08 -20.79
C GLU A 222 -5.54 -1.09 -19.54
N ARG A 223 -4.97 -1.55 -18.42
CA ARG A 223 -5.66 -1.58 -17.11
C ARG A 223 -4.75 -1.11 -16.01
N VAL A 224 -5.37 -0.46 -15.00
CA VAL A 224 -4.68 -0.04 -13.77
C VAL A 224 -5.56 -0.42 -12.58
N TYR A 225 -5.10 -1.34 -11.77
CA TYR A 225 -5.72 -1.69 -10.50
C TYR A 225 -5.06 -0.94 -9.35
N VAL A 226 -5.74 -0.81 -8.21
CA VAL A 226 -5.22 -0.13 -7.01
C VAL A 226 -5.22 -1.08 -5.82
N ALA A 227 -4.07 -1.30 -5.20
CA ALA A 227 -3.90 -2.09 -3.99
C ALA A 227 -3.37 -1.23 -2.85
N THR A 228 -4.07 -1.19 -1.70
CA THR A 228 -3.69 -0.36 -0.56
C THR A 228 -3.72 -1.13 0.76
N ALA A 229 -2.84 -0.76 1.68
CA ALA A 229 -2.85 -1.35 3.02
C ALA A 229 -4.12 -0.97 3.79
N THR A 230 -4.59 0.26 3.62
CA THR A 230 -5.77 0.75 4.34
C THR A 230 -6.64 1.63 3.45
N THR A 231 -7.94 1.72 3.81
CA THR A 231 -8.87 2.70 3.24
C THR A 231 -9.58 3.47 4.34
N THR A 232 -9.84 4.78 4.12
CA THR A 232 -10.65 5.57 5.05
C THR A 232 -12.13 5.31 4.84
N THR A 233 -12.88 5.33 5.93
CA THR A 233 -14.35 5.42 5.91
C THR A 233 -14.76 6.89 6.03
N LYS A 234 -15.94 7.26 5.51
CA LYS A 234 -16.54 8.58 5.82
C LYS A 234 -16.82 8.60 7.33
N ILE A 235 -16.33 9.63 8.01
CA ILE A 235 -16.73 9.87 9.39
C ILE A 235 -18.23 10.18 9.29
N LYS A 236 -19.07 9.30 9.86
CA LYS A 236 -20.48 9.65 10.10
C LYS A 236 -20.45 10.82 11.08
N ALA A 237 -20.84 11.99 10.60
CA ALA A 237 -21.00 13.18 11.41
C ALA A 237 -22.12 12.98 12.43
#